data_c9d124ef81650b44e0b33a48c8d5b85f
#
_entry.id   c9d124ef81650b44e0b33a48c8d5b85f
#
_cell.length_a   1.000
_cell.length_b   1.000
_cell.length_c   1.000
_cell.angle_alpha   90.00
_cell.angle_beta   90.00
_cell.angle_gamma   90.00
#
_symmetry.space_group_name_H-M   'P 1'
#
loop_
_entity.id
_entity.type
_entity.pdbx_description
1 polymer ?
#
loop_
_entity_poly.entity_id
_entity_poly.type
_entity_poly.pdbx_seq_one_letter_code
_entity_poly.pdbx_strand_id
1 'polypeptide(L)'
;MSDNTSVARTNQAVQAKQAGQAPSVPQHALAPAVDITESESGITLLADMPGVSKDRLTIKVEGENLTIEGRAQIDVPENIELLHSEVRSPYFRRAFTLSRDLDPGKIEATLRNGVLRMHIPKSEEARPKRIEVKVA
;
A
#
# COMPACT_ATOMS: atom_id res chain seq x y z
N MET A 1 -23.60 -12.71 -29.62
CA MET A 1 -22.73 -13.77 -29.09
C MET A 1 -21.26 -13.43 -29.20
N SER A 2 -20.83 -12.84 -30.29
CA SER A 2 -19.43 -12.42 -30.43
C SER A 2 -19.01 -11.36 -29.40
N ASP A 3 -19.95 -10.50 -29.00
CA ASP A 3 -19.68 -9.43 -28.06
C ASP A 3 -19.35 -9.95 -26.66
N ASN A 4 -20.05 -10.99 -26.21
CA ASN A 4 -19.78 -11.61 -24.92
C ASN A 4 -18.40 -12.27 -24.88
N THR A 5 -18.00 -12.86 -25.99
CA THR A 5 -16.69 -13.50 -26.10
C THR A 5 -15.56 -12.46 -26.04
N SER A 6 -15.76 -11.30 -26.66
CA SER A 6 -14.78 -10.22 -26.64
C SER A 6 -14.58 -9.67 -25.23
N VAL A 7 -15.68 -9.46 -24.50
CA VAL A 7 -15.61 -8.94 -23.11
C VAL A 7 -14.91 -9.95 -22.22
N ALA A 8 -15.21 -11.23 -22.36
CA ALA A 8 -14.56 -12.27 -21.58
C ALA A 8 -13.06 -12.32 -21.83
N ARG A 9 -12.64 -12.17 -23.09
CA ARG A 9 -11.21 -12.15 -23.44
C ARG A 9 -10.49 -10.96 -22.81
N THR A 10 -11.13 -9.79 -22.83
CA THR A 10 -10.56 -8.60 -22.24
C THR A 10 -10.35 -8.77 -20.73
N ASN A 11 -11.34 -9.31 -20.05
CA ASN A 11 -11.25 -9.57 -18.62
C ASN A 11 -10.16 -10.57 -18.29
N GLN A 12 -10.04 -11.63 -19.08
CA GLN A 12 -8.99 -12.62 -18.88
C GLN A 12 -7.60 -12.02 -19.09
N ALA A 13 -7.44 -11.16 -20.08
CA ALA A 13 -6.15 -10.50 -20.33
C ALA A 13 -5.75 -9.61 -19.17
N VAL A 14 -6.68 -8.85 -18.59
CA VAL A 14 -6.40 -8.01 -17.41
C VAL A 14 -6.03 -8.86 -16.20
N GLN A 15 -6.76 -9.94 -15.96
CA GLN A 15 -6.47 -10.84 -14.85
C GLN A 15 -5.12 -11.53 -15.03
N ALA A 16 -4.79 -11.97 -16.23
CA ALA A 16 -3.51 -12.59 -16.50
C ALA A 16 -2.35 -11.62 -16.26
N LYS A 17 -2.51 -10.37 -16.63
CA LYS A 17 -1.51 -9.33 -16.39
C LYS A 17 -1.26 -9.14 -14.89
N GLN A 18 -2.32 -9.06 -14.10
CA GLN A 18 -2.21 -8.91 -12.65
C GLN A 18 -1.55 -10.13 -12.01
N ALA A 19 -1.95 -11.31 -12.42
CA ALA A 19 -1.38 -12.55 -11.91
C ALA A 19 0.11 -12.69 -12.29
N GLY A 20 0.49 -12.25 -13.49
CA GLY A 20 1.88 -12.29 -13.93
C GLY A 20 2.79 -11.35 -13.17
N GLN A 21 2.27 -10.24 -12.65
CA GLN A 21 3.06 -9.27 -11.91
C GLN A 21 3.35 -9.70 -10.47
N ALA A 22 2.50 -10.52 -9.89
CA ALA A 22 2.64 -10.92 -8.49
C ALA A 22 2.21 -12.38 -8.30
N PRO A 23 2.98 -13.35 -8.85
CA PRO A 23 2.59 -14.75 -8.77
C PRO A 23 2.50 -15.29 -7.35
N SER A 24 3.17 -14.66 -6.38
CA SER A 24 3.16 -15.08 -4.98
C SER A 24 2.06 -14.41 -4.15
N VAL A 25 1.27 -13.51 -4.75
CA VAL A 25 0.21 -12.81 -4.02
C VAL A 25 -0.96 -13.76 -3.79
N PRO A 26 -1.41 -13.93 -2.54
CA PRO A 26 -2.58 -14.76 -2.26
C PRO A 26 -3.84 -14.22 -2.94
N GLN A 27 -4.76 -15.12 -3.26
CA GLN A 27 -6.00 -14.74 -3.92
C GLN A 27 -6.90 -13.86 -3.07
N HIS A 28 -6.72 -13.89 -1.75
CA HIS A 28 -7.59 -13.19 -0.80
C HIS A 28 -6.83 -12.07 -0.09
N ALA A 29 -6.20 -11.20 -0.88
CA ALA A 29 -5.57 -10.01 -0.32
C ALA A 29 -6.64 -9.03 0.16
N LEU A 30 -6.46 -8.54 1.38
CA LEU A 30 -7.33 -7.54 1.97
C LEU A 30 -6.71 -6.17 1.78
N ALA A 31 -7.54 -5.19 1.43
CA ALA A 31 -7.09 -3.81 1.38
C ALA A 31 -7.23 -3.22 2.78
N PRO A 32 -6.14 -2.80 3.43
CA PRO A 32 -6.24 -2.18 4.74
C PRO A 32 -6.95 -0.84 4.64
N ALA A 33 -7.64 -0.47 5.71
CA ALA A 33 -8.20 0.87 5.83
C ALA A 33 -7.05 1.87 5.90
N VAL A 34 -7.11 2.92 5.10
CA VAL A 34 -6.04 3.90 4.99
C VAL A 34 -6.60 5.30 5.11
N ASP A 35 -5.91 6.10 5.90
CA ASP A 35 -6.20 7.51 6.09
C ASP A 35 -5.00 8.32 5.57
N ILE A 36 -5.25 9.28 4.69
CA ILE A 36 -4.19 10.10 4.11
C ILE A 36 -4.46 11.55 4.44
N THR A 37 -3.47 12.20 5.05
CA THR A 37 -3.54 13.62 5.39
C THR A 37 -2.44 14.36 4.66
N GLU A 38 -2.81 15.42 3.96
CA GLU A 38 -1.86 16.25 3.24
C GLU A 38 -1.50 17.49 4.06
N SER A 39 -0.22 17.85 4.03
CA SER A 39 0.29 19.05 4.66
C SER A 39 1.30 19.74 3.74
N GLU A 40 1.79 20.89 4.16
CA GLU A 40 2.81 21.61 3.38
C GLU A 40 4.11 20.82 3.30
N SER A 41 4.40 19.98 4.28
CA SER A 41 5.62 19.18 4.32
C SER A 41 5.54 17.88 3.53
N GLY A 42 4.36 17.42 3.19
CA GLY A 42 4.15 16.17 2.48
C GLY A 42 2.85 15.51 2.85
N ILE A 43 2.78 14.20 2.70
CA ILE A 43 1.61 13.43 3.09
C ILE A 43 1.95 12.49 4.24
N THR A 44 0.97 12.27 5.09
CA THR A 44 1.04 11.26 6.14
C THR A 44 -0.05 10.24 5.90
N LEU A 45 0.35 8.98 5.88
CA LEU A 45 -0.53 7.86 5.62
C LEU A 45 -0.61 7.01 6.88
N LEU A 46 -1.82 6.64 7.27
CA LEU A 46 -2.06 5.71 8.36
C LEU A 46 -2.79 4.51 7.80
N ALA A 47 -2.24 3.33 7.98
CA ALA A 47 -2.85 2.09 7.49
C ALA A 47 -3.07 1.14 8.66
N ASP A 48 -4.28 0.61 8.76
CA ASP A 48 -4.62 -0.38 9.77
C ASP A 48 -4.22 -1.77 9.29
N MET A 49 -3.21 -2.33 9.92
CA MET A 49 -2.68 -3.64 9.56
C MET A 49 -2.58 -4.51 10.81
N PRO A 50 -3.72 -4.88 11.40
CA PRO A 50 -3.71 -5.62 12.66
C PRO A 50 -3.02 -6.97 12.53
N GLY A 51 -2.19 -7.29 13.50
CA GLY A 51 -1.46 -8.55 13.54
C GLY A 51 -0.20 -8.59 12.68
N VAL A 52 0.11 -7.53 11.96
CA VAL A 52 1.32 -7.47 11.13
C VAL A 52 2.47 -6.95 11.97
N SER A 53 3.58 -7.69 11.98
CA SER A 53 4.81 -7.27 12.62
C SER A 53 5.76 -6.66 11.59
N LYS A 54 6.77 -5.97 12.08
CA LYS A 54 7.75 -5.29 11.22
C LYS A 54 8.43 -6.22 10.23
N ASP A 55 8.77 -7.42 10.66
CA ASP A 55 9.45 -8.42 9.81
C ASP A 55 8.54 -9.03 8.75
N ARG A 56 7.22 -8.80 8.86
CA ARG A 56 6.23 -9.29 7.90
C ARG A 56 5.65 -8.18 7.05
N LEU A 57 6.16 -6.97 7.20
CA LEU A 57 5.73 -5.80 6.47
C LEU A 57 6.75 -5.47 5.39
N THR A 58 6.27 -5.24 4.18
CA THR A 58 7.11 -4.81 3.07
C THR A 58 6.53 -3.54 2.47
N ILE A 59 7.37 -2.54 2.33
CA ILE A 59 7.04 -1.29 1.67
C ILE A 59 7.96 -1.18 0.46
N LYS A 60 7.36 -1.07 -0.71
CA LYS A 60 8.11 -1.05 -1.96
C LYS A 60 7.73 0.17 -2.78
N VAL A 61 8.74 0.86 -3.32
CA VAL A 61 8.53 1.98 -4.22
C VAL A 61 9.18 1.68 -5.54
N GLU A 62 8.42 1.74 -6.62
CA GLU A 62 8.92 1.60 -7.98
C GLU A 62 8.39 2.78 -8.79
N GLY A 63 9.29 3.71 -9.13
CA GLY A 63 8.88 4.94 -9.80
C GLY A 63 7.93 5.75 -8.94
N GLU A 64 6.71 5.94 -9.40
CA GLU A 64 5.66 6.65 -8.66
C GLU A 64 4.73 5.71 -7.89
N ASN A 65 4.96 4.41 -7.98
CA ASN A 65 4.09 3.42 -7.36
C ASN A 65 4.62 2.99 -6.00
N LEU A 66 3.78 3.14 -4.99
CA LEU A 66 4.05 2.70 -3.64
C LEU A 66 3.16 1.50 -3.34
N THR A 67 3.75 0.40 -2.91
CA THR A 67 3.03 -0.80 -2.52
C THR A 67 3.33 -1.13 -1.07
N ILE A 68 2.28 -1.36 -0.30
CA ILE A 68 2.37 -1.79 1.10
C ILE A 68 1.81 -3.20 1.16
N GLU A 69 2.59 -4.13 1.69
CA GLU A 69 2.20 -5.53 1.85
C GLU A 69 2.53 -6.00 3.25
N GLY A 70 1.62 -6.74 3.84
CA GLY A 70 1.86 -7.28 5.17
C GLY A 70 1.06 -8.55 5.40
N ARG A 71 1.69 -9.49 6.06
CA ARG A 71 1.02 -10.73 6.47
C ARG A 71 0.84 -10.70 7.97
N ALA A 72 -0.40 -10.80 8.39
CA ALA A 72 -0.72 -10.85 9.81
C ALA A 72 -0.46 -12.25 10.35
N GLN A 73 -0.08 -12.31 11.60
CA GLN A 73 -0.04 -13.56 12.35
C GLN A 73 -0.99 -13.41 13.52
N ILE A 74 -1.97 -14.30 13.57
CA ILE A 74 -2.95 -14.32 14.64
C ILE A 74 -2.72 -15.57 15.44
N ASP A 75 -2.45 -15.41 16.74
CA ASP A 75 -2.28 -16.53 17.65
C ASP A 75 -3.67 -17.08 17.97
N VAL A 76 -3.88 -18.35 17.58
CA VAL A 76 -5.13 -19.05 17.83
C VAL A 76 -4.86 -20.11 18.86
N PRO A 77 -5.67 -20.21 19.93
CA PRO A 77 -5.54 -21.32 20.89
C PRO A 77 -5.63 -22.68 20.21
N GLU A 78 -4.79 -23.60 20.64
CA GLU A 78 -4.69 -24.93 20.01
C GLU A 78 -6.00 -25.72 20.02
N ASN A 79 -6.86 -25.40 20.97
CA ASN A 79 -8.14 -26.10 21.11
C ASN A 79 -9.26 -25.56 20.26
N ILE A 80 -8.99 -24.56 19.44
CA ILE A 80 -9.96 -24.00 18.51
C ILE A 80 -9.66 -24.50 17.11
N GLU A 81 -10.62 -25.22 16.54
CA GLU A 81 -10.55 -25.63 15.14
C GLU A 81 -11.01 -24.47 14.26
N LEU A 82 -10.13 -24.05 13.35
CA LEU A 82 -10.50 -23.07 12.36
C LEU A 82 -11.04 -23.76 11.12
N LEU A 83 -12.27 -23.46 10.78
CA LEU A 83 -12.89 -23.99 9.58
C LEU A 83 -12.34 -23.37 8.31
N HIS A 84 -11.74 -22.18 8.43
CA HIS A 84 -11.20 -21.44 7.30
C HIS A 84 -9.75 -21.06 7.58
N SER A 85 -8.83 -21.76 6.95
CA SER A 85 -7.40 -21.54 7.15
C SER A 85 -6.93 -20.17 6.67
N GLU A 86 -7.64 -19.53 5.74
CA GLU A 86 -7.31 -18.20 5.26
C GLU A 86 -7.44 -17.11 6.32
N VAL A 87 -8.20 -17.37 7.39
CA VAL A 87 -8.35 -16.43 8.49
C VAL A 87 -7.12 -16.41 9.40
N ARG A 88 -6.30 -17.46 9.38
CA ARG A 88 -5.11 -17.55 10.22
C ARG A 88 -4.04 -16.54 9.90
N SER A 89 -3.88 -16.21 8.63
CA SER A 89 -2.81 -15.32 8.17
C SER A 89 -3.36 -14.37 7.14
N PRO A 90 -4.14 -13.37 7.57
CA PRO A 90 -4.63 -12.38 6.62
C PRO A 90 -3.47 -11.69 5.92
N TYR A 91 -3.61 -11.51 4.63
CA TYR A 91 -2.64 -10.82 3.81
C TYR A 91 -3.21 -9.48 3.40
N PHE A 92 -2.50 -8.42 3.78
CA PHE A 92 -2.89 -7.06 3.44
C PHE A 92 -2.03 -6.55 2.30
N ARG A 93 -2.66 -5.89 1.36
CA ARG A 93 -1.96 -5.27 0.25
C ARG A 93 -2.69 -4.03 -0.20
N ARG A 94 -1.94 -2.97 -0.38
CA ARG A 94 -2.47 -1.74 -0.94
C ARG A 94 -1.42 -1.05 -1.79
N ALA A 95 -1.83 -0.54 -2.95
CA ALA A 95 -0.95 0.16 -3.87
C ALA A 95 -1.46 1.58 -4.08
N PHE A 96 -0.53 2.51 -4.19
CA PHE A 96 -0.82 3.93 -4.41
C PHE A 96 0.07 4.47 -5.51
N THR A 97 -0.43 5.47 -6.22
CA THR A 97 0.38 6.27 -7.11
C THR A 97 0.73 7.57 -6.40
N LEU A 98 2.01 7.82 -6.26
CA LEU A 98 2.49 9.03 -5.59
C LEU A 98 2.57 10.19 -6.56
N SER A 99 2.28 11.38 -6.05
CA SER A 99 2.49 12.61 -6.81
C SER A 99 3.99 12.82 -7.05
N ARG A 100 4.32 13.43 -8.17
CA ARG A 100 5.72 13.77 -8.49
C ARG A 100 6.33 14.77 -7.51
N ASP A 101 5.48 15.48 -6.79
CA ASP A 101 5.92 16.46 -5.79
C ASP A 101 6.47 15.79 -4.54
N LEU A 102 6.28 14.50 -4.39
CA LEU A 102 6.72 13.75 -3.23
C LEU A 102 8.10 13.13 -3.47
N ASP A 103 8.87 13.02 -2.41
CA ASP A 103 10.18 12.41 -2.45
C ASP A 103 10.13 11.02 -1.81
N PRO A 104 10.00 9.96 -2.62
CA PRO A 104 9.90 8.62 -2.08
C PRO A 104 11.20 8.11 -1.45
N GLY A 105 12.34 8.75 -1.77
CA GLY A 105 13.61 8.38 -1.17
C GLY A 105 13.77 8.79 0.29
N LYS A 106 12.85 9.63 0.78
CA LYS A 106 12.89 10.13 2.16
C LYS A 106 11.67 9.68 2.97
N ILE A 107 11.04 8.59 2.59
CA ILE A 107 9.91 8.04 3.33
C ILE A 107 10.36 7.60 4.72
N GLU A 108 9.59 7.99 5.72
CA GLU A 108 9.75 7.51 7.08
C GLU A 108 8.51 6.69 7.44
N ALA A 109 8.73 5.50 7.98
CA ALA A 109 7.64 4.60 8.32
C ALA A 109 7.85 4.03 9.71
N THR A 110 6.77 3.98 10.48
CA THR A 110 6.75 3.33 11.80
C THR A 110 5.55 2.41 11.87
N LEU A 111 5.74 1.27 12.51
CA LEU A 111 4.66 0.32 12.75
C LEU A 111 4.52 0.14 14.26
N ARG A 112 3.31 0.41 14.76
CA ARG A 112 3.04 0.31 16.19
C ARG A 112 1.60 -0.17 16.40
N ASN A 113 1.47 -1.24 17.17
CA ASN A 113 0.17 -1.81 17.53
C ASN A 113 -0.75 -2.05 16.31
N GLY A 114 -0.17 -2.55 15.23
CA GLY A 114 -0.93 -2.82 14.01
C GLY A 114 -1.27 -1.60 13.18
N VAL A 115 -0.72 -0.45 13.52
CA VAL A 115 -0.93 0.77 12.73
C VAL A 115 0.40 1.17 12.07
N LEU A 116 0.39 1.20 10.76
CA LEU A 116 1.50 1.69 9.98
C LEU A 116 1.32 3.18 9.76
N ARG A 117 2.29 3.96 10.21
CA ARG A 117 2.34 5.39 9.97
C ARG A 117 3.49 5.68 9.02
N MET A 118 3.18 6.33 7.93
CA MET A 118 4.14 6.64 6.89
C MET A 118 4.10 8.12 6.57
N HIS A 119 5.26 8.77 6.57
CA HIS A 119 5.36 10.15 6.13
C HIS A 119 6.21 10.22 4.87
N ILE A 120 5.64 10.80 3.81
CA ILE A 120 6.32 10.98 2.54
C ILE A 120 6.46 12.47 2.32
N PRO A 121 7.66 13.03 2.48
CA PRO A 121 7.85 14.47 2.35
C PRO A 121 7.78 14.92 0.90
N LYS A 122 7.45 16.17 0.72
CA LYS A 122 7.56 16.81 -0.60
C LYS A 122 9.02 16.97 -0.96
N SER A 123 9.32 16.87 -2.24
CA SER A 123 10.66 17.17 -2.72
C SER A 123 10.98 18.65 -2.44
N GLU A 124 12.25 18.97 -2.34
CA GLU A 124 12.67 20.34 -2.05
C GLU A 124 12.17 21.32 -3.10
N GLU A 125 12.10 20.89 -4.35
CA GLU A 125 11.61 21.72 -5.44
C GLU A 125 10.13 22.03 -5.32
N ALA A 126 9.35 21.13 -4.70
CA ALA A 126 7.90 21.28 -4.57
C ALA A 126 7.49 21.96 -3.27
N ARG A 127 8.42 22.20 -2.34
CA ARG A 127 8.09 22.87 -1.09
C ARG A 127 7.83 24.35 -1.33
N PRO A 128 6.92 24.96 -0.54
CA PRO A 128 6.71 26.40 -0.64
C PRO A 128 8.02 27.14 -0.38
N LYS A 129 8.34 28.05 -1.27
CA LYS A 129 9.54 28.86 -1.16
C LYS A 129 9.15 30.30 -0.91
N ARG A 130 9.84 30.91 0.04
CA ARG A 130 9.67 32.33 0.31
C ARG A 130 10.52 33.09 -0.70
N ILE A 131 9.87 33.95 -1.46
CA ILE A 131 10.56 34.78 -2.43
C ILE A 131 10.83 36.14 -1.81
N GLU A 132 12.10 36.53 -1.79
CA GLU A 132 12.50 37.84 -1.31
C GLU A 132 12.32 38.86 -2.42
N VAL A 133 11.51 39.88 -2.16
CA VAL A 133 11.24 40.93 -3.13
C VAL A 133 12.27 42.04 -2.94
N LYS A 134 13.00 42.32 -4.01
CA LYS A 134 13.94 43.46 -4.01
C LYS A 134 13.27 44.68 -4.62
N VAL A 135 13.46 45.81 -3.97
CA VAL A 135 12.97 47.07 -4.48
C VAL A 135 14.01 47.61 -5.45
N ALA A 136 13.57 47.92 -6.67
CA ALA A 136 14.45 48.43 -7.71
C ALA A 136 14.88 49.88 -7.45
#